data_3c8e9d6363ff6d1031df9aa65fac4232
#
_entry.id   3c8e9d6363ff6d1031df9aa65fac4232
#
_cell.length_a   1.000
_cell.length_b   1.000
_cell.length_c   1.000
_cell.angle_alpha   90.00
_cell.angle_beta   90.00
_cell.angle_gamma   90.00
#
_symmetry.space_group_name_H-M   'P 1'
#
loop_
_entity.id
_entity.type
_entity.pdbx_description
1 polymer ?
#
loop_
_entity_poly.entity_id
_entity_poly.type
_entity_poly.pdbx_seq_one_letter_code
_entity_poly.pdbx_strand_id
1 'polypeptide(L)'
;WDGIGMSSTQSHAFRFEDFPAKKTVSREVLSKVAPISSQISNMLFTGVVLGVADNAMGFAREKLEGKEQGMRAFEKTEWVRCQNELWLAEQAYEGALRAIEAGDDAAHITAVRCKITCAELIEAALSRMSKVVGGASFSKAMPLAQWTQDVKALGFLRPPLPLAYDQLMT
;
A
#
# COMPACT_ATOMS: atom_id res chain seq x y z
N TRP A 1 -20.86 3.07 0.36
CA TRP A 1 -19.65 2.65 -0.34
C TRP A 1 -19.76 1.19 -0.76
N ASP A 2 -19.75 0.95 -2.05
CA ASP A 2 -19.84 -0.39 -2.65
C ASP A 2 -18.55 -0.67 -3.45
N GLY A 3 -17.42 -0.61 -2.76
CA GLY A 3 -16.10 -0.83 -3.35
C GLY A 3 -15.65 -2.27 -3.17
N ILE A 4 -14.95 -2.83 -4.17
CA ILE A 4 -14.38 -4.18 -4.12
C ILE A 4 -13.19 -4.20 -3.14
N GLY A 5 -12.38 -3.14 -3.09
CA GLY A 5 -11.29 -2.95 -2.15
C GLY A 5 -11.58 -1.82 -1.16
N MET A 6 -10.91 -1.82 -0.01
CA MET A 6 -11.04 -0.80 1.03
C MET A 6 -12.50 -0.58 1.50
N SER A 7 -13.32 -1.61 1.42
CA SER A 7 -14.76 -1.54 1.73
C SER A 7 -15.04 -1.10 3.16
N SER A 8 -14.18 -1.47 4.11
CA SER A 8 -14.28 -1.08 5.53
C SER A 8 -14.01 0.40 5.80
N THR A 9 -13.44 1.15 4.86
CA THR A 9 -13.18 2.59 5.04
C THR A 9 -14.42 3.45 4.96
N GLN A 10 -15.53 2.92 4.40
CA GLN A 10 -16.79 3.63 4.20
C GLN A 10 -16.60 5.00 3.51
N SER A 11 -15.74 5.04 2.49
CA SER A 11 -15.41 6.25 1.74
C SER A 11 -16.56 6.69 0.84
N HIS A 12 -17.55 7.36 1.42
CA HIS A 12 -18.76 7.80 0.73
C HIS A 12 -18.56 9.12 -0.01
N ALA A 13 -19.29 9.30 -1.10
CA ALA A 13 -19.52 10.61 -1.70
C ALA A 13 -20.60 11.37 -0.92
N PHE A 14 -20.39 12.65 -0.71
CA PHE A 14 -21.36 13.56 -0.09
C PHE A 14 -21.79 14.62 -1.08
N ARG A 15 -23.09 14.91 -1.10
CA ARG A 15 -23.66 16.03 -1.84
C ARG A 15 -24.07 17.11 -0.84
N PHE A 16 -23.51 18.30 -1.02
CA PHE A 16 -23.81 19.47 -0.20
C PHE A 16 -24.76 20.38 -1.03
N GLU A 17 -25.97 20.58 -0.54
CA GLU A 17 -26.96 21.50 -1.13
C GLU A 17 -27.22 22.60 -0.09
N ASP A 18 -26.92 23.84 -0.46
CA ASP A 18 -27.09 25.03 0.38
C ASP A 18 -26.50 24.90 1.80
N PHE A 19 -25.46 24.07 1.93
CA PHE A 19 -24.83 23.82 3.23
C PHE A 19 -23.94 25.00 3.64
N PRO A 20 -24.16 25.60 4.80
CA PRO A 20 -23.36 26.73 5.26
C PRO A 20 -21.91 26.29 5.50
N ALA A 21 -20.98 26.89 4.79
CA ALA A 21 -19.56 26.61 4.91
C ALA A 21 -18.78 27.84 5.40
N LYS A 22 -17.87 27.65 6.36
CA LYS A 22 -16.97 28.69 6.83
C LYS A 22 -15.55 28.31 6.44
N LYS A 23 -14.84 29.27 5.81
CA LYS A 23 -13.41 29.09 5.55
C LYS A 23 -12.63 29.17 6.86
N THR A 24 -11.99 28.08 7.26
CA THR A 24 -11.25 27.96 8.51
C THR A 24 -9.74 28.13 8.36
N VAL A 25 -9.20 27.84 7.18
CA VAL A 25 -7.75 27.85 6.89
C VAL A 25 -7.49 28.61 5.60
N SER A 26 -6.50 29.51 5.58
CA SER A 26 -6.07 30.17 4.36
C SER A 26 -5.25 29.23 3.49
N ARG A 27 -5.26 29.49 2.16
CA ARG A 27 -4.45 28.71 1.20
C ARG A 27 -2.96 28.82 1.52
N GLU A 28 -2.52 29.95 2.03
CA GLU A 28 -1.13 30.21 2.42
C GLU A 28 -0.68 29.32 3.59
N VAL A 29 -1.51 29.22 4.64
CA VAL A 29 -1.23 28.32 5.78
C VAL A 29 -1.25 26.89 5.31
N LEU A 30 -2.21 26.50 4.48
CA LEU A 30 -2.30 25.15 3.96
C LEU A 30 -1.05 24.75 3.16
N SER A 31 -0.51 25.66 2.32
CA SER A 31 0.68 25.38 1.53
C SER A 31 1.93 25.14 2.38
N LYS A 32 2.04 25.76 3.56
CA LYS A 32 3.16 25.57 4.49
C LYS A 32 3.12 24.22 5.23
N VAL A 33 1.92 23.73 5.52
CA VAL A 33 1.76 22.46 6.27
C VAL A 33 1.55 21.24 5.35
N ALA A 34 1.21 21.46 4.10
CA ALA A 34 0.94 20.39 3.14
C ALA A 34 2.09 19.39 2.97
N PRO A 35 3.38 19.78 2.88
CA PRO A 35 4.48 18.83 2.78
C PRO A 35 4.57 17.89 3.98
N ILE A 36 4.48 18.42 5.20
CA ILE A 36 4.53 17.64 6.44
C ILE A 36 3.33 16.70 6.51
N SER A 37 2.12 17.23 6.25
CA SER A 37 0.90 16.44 6.22
C SER A 37 0.95 15.33 5.17
N SER A 38 1.56 15.60 4.01
CA SER A 38 1.75 14.61 2.95
C SER A 38 2.71 13.50 3.36
N GLN A 39 3.84 13.81 4.01
CA GLN A 39 4.77 12.82 4.54
C GLN A 39 4.06 11.87 5.49
N ILE A 40 3.38 12.41 6.50
CA ILE A 40 2.66 11.63 7.52
C ILE A 40 1.60 10.75 6.84
N SER A 41 0.77 11.31 5.97
CA SER A 41 -0.29 10.57 5.30
C SER A 41 0.26 9.44 4.43
N ASN A 42 1.35 9.70 3.68
CA ASN A 42 2.00 8.67 2.86
C ASN A 42 2.50 7.50 3.72
N MET A 43 3.13 7.79 4.86
CA MET A 43 3.65 6.76 5.73
C MET A 43 2.55 5.97 6.44
N LEU A 44 1.48 6.64 6.92
CA LEU A 44 0.34 5.97 7.56
C LEU A 44 -0.35 5.00 6.58
N PHE A 45 -0.67 5.43 5.37
CA PHE A 45 -1.31 4.55 4.39
C PHE A 45 -0.39 3.42 3.93
N THR A 46 0.89 3.69 3.76
CA THR A 46 1.88 2.66 3.41
C THR A 46 1.99 1.62 4.53
N GLY A 47 2.04 2.04 5.79
CA GLY A 47 2.07 1.14 6.94
C GLY A 47 0.84 0.25 7.04
N VAL A 48 -0.36 0.79 6.77
CA VAL A 48 -1.60 -0.02 6.71
C VAL A 48 -1.51 -1.10 5.64
N VAL A 49 -1.03 -0.75 4.45
CA VAL A 49 -0.92 -1.70 3.33
C VAL A 49 0.16 -2.75 3.58
N LEU A 50 1.28 -2.39 4.22
CA LEU A 50 2.27 -3.36 4.70
C LEU A 50 1.67 -4.34 5.70
N GLY A 51 0.88 -3.87 6.67
CA GLY A 51 0.18 -4.75 7.61
C GLY A 51 -0.79 -5.73 6.93
N VAL A 52 -1.48 -5.30 5.86
CA VAL A 52 -2.29 -6.22 5.04
C VAL A 52 -1.41 -7.26 4.35
N ALA A 53 -0.26 -6.85 3.82
CA ALA A 53 0.68 -7.76 3.15
C ALA A 53 1.28 -8.79 4.12
N ASP A 54 1.59 -8.38 5.34
CA ASP A 54 2.07 -9.29 6.41
C ASP A 54 1.02 -10.35 6.76
N ASN A 55 -0.23 -9.94 6.92
CA ASN A 55 -1.32 -10.89 7.14
C ASN A 55 -1.48 -11.86 5.97
N ALA A 56 -1.37 -11.35 4.73
CA ALA A 56 -1.42 -12.18 3.53
C ALA A 56 -0.27 -13.19 3.47
N MET A 57 0.95 -12.77 3.84
CA MET A 57 2.11 -13.64 3.91
C MET A 57 1.95 -14.72 4.98
N GLY A 58 1.48 -14.37 6.18
CA GLY A 58 1.18 -15.31 7.24
C GLY A 58 0.17 -16.38 6.79
N PHE A 59 -0.94 -15.93 6.20
CA PHE A 59 -1.96 -16.80 5.62
C PHE A 59 -1.41 -17.72 4.52
N ALA A 60 -0.62 -17.19 3.59
CA ALA A 60 -0.03 -17.99 2.53
C ALA A 60 0.94 -19.05 3.07
N ARG A 61 1.77 -18.71 4.06
CA ARG A 61 2.65 -19.67 4.76
C ARG A 61 1.86 -20.81 5.39
N GLU A 62 0.79 -20.49 6.12
CA GLU A 62 -0.09 -21.50 6.73
C GLU A 62 -0.69 -22.45 5.67
N LYS A 63 -1.11 -21.92 4.51
CA LYS A 63 -1.65 -22.75 3.41
C LYS A 63 -0.61 -23.63 2.71
N LEU A 64 0.66 -23.24 2.78
CA LEU A 64 1.79 -23.96 2.17
C LEU A 64 2.46 -24.93 3.15
N GLU A 65 2.19 -24.83 4.44
CA GLU A 65 2.78 -25.68 5.47
C GLU A 65 2.65 -27.17 5.12
N GLY A 66 3.75 -27.88 5.13
CA GLY A 66 3.85 -29.31 4.76
C GLY A 66 3.74 -29.59 3.26
N LYS A 67 3.60 -28.57 2.39
CA LYS A 67 3.50 -28.74 0.94
C LYS A 67 4.77 -28.31 0.18
N GLU A 68 5.76 -27.77 0.87
CA GLU A 68 6.96 -27.15 0.28
C GLU A 68 7.74 -28.11 -0.60
N GLN A 69 7.82 -29.39 -0.20
CA GLN A 69 8.52 -30.43 -0.98
C GLN A 69 7.84 -30.74 -2.31
N GLY A 70 6.50 -30.61 -2.35
CA GLY A 70 5.69 -30.85 -3.53
C GLY A 70 5.58 -29.65 -4.48
N MET A 71 6.09 -28.47 -4.09
CA MET A 71 6.06 -27.28 -4.94
C MET A 71 6.89 -27.46 -6.20
N ARG A 72 6.33 -27.05 -7.33
CA ARG A 72 7.02 -26.99 -8.62
C ARG A 72 8.06 -25.87 -8.63
N ALA A 73 9.02 -25.94 -9.56
CA ALA A 73 10.06 -24.93 -9.70
C ALA A 73 9.49 -23.51 -9.88
N PHE A 74 8.40 -23.38 -10.66
CA PHE A 74 7.70 -22.12 -10.84
C PHE A 74 7.15 -21.57 -9.53
N GLU A 75 6.46 -22.39 -8.74
CA GLU A 75 5.88 -21.98 -7.45
C GLU A 75 6.96 -21.56 -6.45
N LYS A 76 8.07 -22.30 -6.39
CA LYS A 76 9.23 -21.95 -5.56
C LYS A 76 9.81 -20.59 -5.97
N THR A 77 9.94 -20.34 -7.28
CA THR A 77 10.44 -19.06 -7.79
C THR A 77 9.51 -17.90 -7.44
N GLU A 78 8.20 -18.06 -7.66
CA GLU A 78 7.22 -17.03 -7.32
C GLU A 78 7.18 -16.77 -5.80
N TRP A 79 7.33 -17.81 -4.99
CA TRP A 79 7.37 -17.69 -3.53
C TRP A 79 8.57 -16.88 -3.05
N VAL A 80 9.77 -17.19 -3.54
CA VAL A 80 11.00 -16.44 -3.17
C VAL A 80 10.92 -14.99 -3.65
N ARG A 81 10.41 -14.74 -4.86
CA ARG A 81 10.20 -13.38 -5.36
C ARG A 81 9.24 -12.60 -4.50
N CYS A 82 8.13 -13.21 -4.11
CA CYS A 82 7.16 -12.59 -3.20
C CYS A 82 7.81 -12.17 -1.87
N GLN A 83 8.59 -13.05 -1.25
CA GLN A 83 9.30 -12.74 -0.01
C GLN A 83 10.28 -11.58 -0.18
N ASN A 84 11.03 -11.55 -1.29
CA ASN A 84 11.98 -10.47 -1.57
C ASN A 84 11.27 -9.13 -1.84
N GLU A 85 10.14 -9.14 -2.54
CA GLU A 85 9.33 -7.94 -2.80
C GLU A 85 8.82 -7.33 -1.50
N LEU A 86 8.30 -8.14 -0.57
CA LEU A 86 7.84 -7.65 0.74
C LEU A 86 9.01 -7.14 1.58
N TRP A 87 10.12 -7.86 1.63
CA TRP A 87 11.31 -7.39 2.33
C TRP A 87 11.81 -6.05 1.80
N LEU A 88 11.85 -5.86 0.48
CA LEU A 88 12.22 -4.57 -0.14
C LEU A 88 11.24 -3.46 0.21
N ALA A 89 9.94 -3.75 0.24
CA ALA A 89 8.92 -2.79 0.64
C ALA A 89 9.11 -2.34 2.11
N GLU A 90 9.39 -3.27 3.01
CA GLU A 90 9.72 -2.97 4.41
C GLU A 90 10.97 -2.10 4.53
N GLN A 91 12.06 -2.44 3.81
CA GLN A 91 13.29 -1.65 3.82
C GLN A 91 13.06 -0.22 3.30
N ALA A 92 12.24 -0.06 2.25
CA ALA A 92 11.86 1.26 1.73
C ALA A 92 11.07 2.06 2.77
N TYR A 93 10.13 1.40 3.48
CA TYR A 93 9.31 2.02 4.51
C TYR A 93 10.15 2.49 5.71
N GLU A 94 10.99 1.63 6.26
CA GLU A 94 11.88 1.98 7.35
C GLU A 94 12.88 3.08 6.96
N GLY A 95 13.41 3.02 5.73
CA GLY A 95 14.29 4.06 5.22
C GLY A 95 13.63 5.43 5.16
N ALA A 96 12.35 5.48 4.75
CA ALA A 96 11.58 6.71 4.72
C ALA A 96 11.25 7.23 6.13
N LEU A 97 10.91 6.35 7.08
CA LEU A 97 10.71 6.74 8.48
C LEU A 97 11.98 7.35 9.07
N ARG A 98 13.12 6.72 8.89
CA ARG A 98 14.42 7.25 9.37
C ARG A 98 14.74 8.62 8.77
N ALA A 99 14.46 8.86 7.49
CA ALA A 99 14.67 10.16 6.87
C ALA A 99 13.76 11.25 7.47
N ILE A 100 12.50 10.91 7.77
CA ILE A 100 11.56 11.83 8.40
C ILE A 100 11.98 12.13 9.84
N GLU A 101 12.35 11.12 10.63
CA GLU A 101 12.80 11.27 12.01
C GLU A 101 14.10 12.08 12.12
N ALA A 102 15.01 11.93 11.16
CA ALA A 102 16.24 12.71 11.10
C ALA A 102 16.01 14.17 10.66
N GLY A 103 14.82 14.52 10.18
CA GLY A 103 14.54 15.85 9.62
C GLY A 103 15.30 16.11 8.33
N ASP A 104 15.54 15.07 7.52
CA ASP A 104 16.24 15.18 6.24
C ASP A 104 15.47 16.11 5.29
N ASP A 105 16.17 17.02 4.62
CA ASP A 105 15.58 17.91 3.61
C ASP A 105 14.89 17.15 2.47
N ALA A 106 15.38 15.94 2.15
CA ALA A 106 14.79 15.05 1.16
C ALA A 106 13.66 14.15 1.72
N ALA A 107 13.29 14.27 2.99
CA ALA A 107 12.31 13.37 3.63
C ALA A 107 10.97 13.30 2.89
N HIS A 108 10.49 14.44 2.36
CA HIS A 108 9.25 14.46 1.59
C HIS A 108 9.35 13.59 0.32
N ILE A 109 10.40 13.78 -0.45
CA ILE A 109 10.63 13.03 -1.70
C ILE A 109 10.88 11.55 -1.38
N THR A 110 11.58 11.26 -0.29
CA THR A 110 11.80 9.89 0.18
C THR A 110 10.49 9.20 0.59
N ALA A 111 9.58 9.91 1.26
CA ALA A 111 8.26 9.39 1.59
C ALA A 111 7.39 9.12 0.33
N VAL A 112 7.45 10.00 -0.68
CA VAL A 112 6.77 9.78 -1.96
C VAL A 112 7.34 8.57 -2.69
N ARG A 113 8.68 8.46 -2.76
CA ARG A 113 9.36 7.31 -3.37
C ARG A 113 8.99 6.00 -2.65
N CYS A 114 9.02 6.00 -1.33
CA CYS A 114 8.61 4.86 -0.52
C CYS A 114 7.19 4.41 -0.86
N LYS A 115 6.24 5.34 -0.89
CA LYS A 115 4.84 5.04 -1.22
C LYS A 115 4.70 4.37 -2.59
N ILE A 116 5.37 4.90 -3.64
CA ILE A 116 5.34 4.32 -4.99
C ILE A 116 5.92 2.90 -4.96
N THR A 117 7.12 2.76 -4.39
CA THR A 117 7.82 1.48 -4.31
C THR A 117 7.00 0.43 -3.58
N CYS A 118 6.42 0.78 -2.43
CA CYS A 118 5.58 -0.13 -1.67
C CYS A 118 4.29 -0.50 -2.42
N ALA A 119 3.65 0.46 -3.10
CA ALA A 119 2.44 0.17 -3.88
C ALA A 119 2.70 -0.90 -4.95
N GLU A 120 3.79 -0.77 -5.70
CA GLU A 120 4.14 -1.68 -6.78
C GLU A 120 4.62 -3.05 -6.26
N LEU A 121 5.52 -3.05 -5.27
CA LEU A 121 6.08 -4.29 -4.73
C LEU A 121 5.03 -5.13 -4.01
N ILE A 122 4.17 -4.51 -3.19
CA ILE A 122 3.14 -5.22 -2.44
C ILE A 122 2.07 -5.79 -3.39
N GLU A 123 1.65 -5.04 -4.40
CA GLU A 123 0.72 -5.55 -5.41
C GLU A 123 1.31 -6.75 -6.17
N ALA A 124 2.57 -6.68 -6.57
CA ALA A 124 3.27 -7.79 -7.20
C ALA A 124 3.37 -9.01 -6.27
N ALA A 125 3.73 -8.80 -5.01
CA ALA A 125 3.86 -9.87 -4.01
C ALA A 125 2.53 -10.62 -3.79
N LEU A 126 1.41 -9.92 -3.59
CA LEU A 126 0.10 -10.57 -3.41
C LEU A 126 -0.35 -11.31 -4.68
N SER A 127 -0.05 -10.77 -5.86
CA SER A 127 -0.29 -11.48 -7.12
C SER A 127 0.50 -12.80 -7.19
N ARG A 128 1.77 -12.81 -6.72
CA ARG A 128 2.58 -14.03 -6.64
C ARG A 128 2.05 -15.01 -5.61
N MET A 129 1.66 -14.54 -4.42
CA MET A 129 1.02 -15.38 -3.40
C MET A 129 -0.19 -16.14 -3.98
N SER A 130 -1.04 -15.43 -4.73
CA SER A 130 -2.21 -16.03 -5.37
C SER A 130 -1.85 -17.15 -6.35
N LYS A 131 -0.73 -17.00 -7.09
CA LYS A 131 -0.25 -18.06 -8.00
C LYS A 131 0.26 -19.29 -7.24
N VAL A 132 0.91 -19.08 -6.10
CA VAL A 132 1.48 -20.17 -5.29
C VAL A 132 0.40 -20.89 -4.48
N VAL A 133 -0.55 -20.16 -3.90
CA VAL A 133 -1.71 -20.72 -3.18
C VAL A 133 -2.67 -21.42 -4.16
N GLY A 134 -2.68 -20.99 -5.42
CA GLY A 134 -3.47 -21.58 -6.49
C GLY A 134 -4.89 -21.03 -6.59
N GLY A 135 -5.72 -21.68 -7.42
CA GLY A 135 -7.07 -21.20 -7.78
C GLY A 135 -8.01 -20.96 -6.60
N ALA A 136 -7.79 -21.64 -5.47
CA ALA A 136 -8.56 -21.41 -4.25
C ALA A 136 -8.43 -19.97 -3.72
N SER A 137 -7.35 -19.25 -4.06
CA SER A 137 -7.14 -17.84 -3.70
C SER A 137 -8.24 -16.89 -4.20
N PHE A 138 -8.99 -17.29 -5.25
CA PHE A 138 -10.12 -16.52 -5.78
C PHE A 138 -11.45 -16.79 -5.08
N SER A 139 -11.48 -17.75 -4.14
CA SER A 139 -12.71 -18.05 -3.39
C SER A 139 -13.06 -16.91 -2.44
N LYS A 140 -14.36 -16.56 -2.36
CA LYS A 140 -14.87 -15.62 -1.36
C LYS A 140 -14.65 -16.08 0.09
N ALA A 141 -14.41 -17.39 0.29
CA ALA A 141 -14.06 -17.95 1.60
C ALA A 141 -12.60 -17.71 2.01
N MET A 142 -11.77 -17.19 1.09
CA MET A 142 -10.37 -16.87 1.34
C MET A 142 -10.14 -15.36 1.32
N PRO A 143 -9.43 -14.80 2.30
CA PRO A 143 -9.25 -13.35 2.38
C PRO A 143 -8.26 -12.81 1.32
N LEU A 144 -7.44 -13.65 0.70
CA LEU A 144 -6.36 -13.23 -0.19
C LEU A 144 -6.86 -12.44 -1.40
N ALA A 145 -8.02 -12.80 -1.97
CA ALA A 145 -8.64 -12.06 -3.07
C ALA A 145 -9.03 -10.63 -2.63
N GLN A 146 -9.60 -10.49 -1.43
CA GLN A 146 -9.96 -9.19 -0.86
C GLN A 146 -8.70 -8.36 -0.58
N TRP A 147 -7.71 -8.91 0.10
CA TRP A 147 -6.45 -8.24 0.41
C TRP A 147 -5.71 -7.77 -0.86
N THR A 148 -5.77 -8.56 -1.94
CA THR A 148 -5.20 -8.16 -3.24
C THR A 148 -5.88 -6.90 -3.81
N GLN A 149 -7.17 -6.71 -3.56
CA GLN A 149 -7.87 -5.49 -3.96
C GLN A 149 -7.59 -4.33 -2.99
N ASP A 150 -7.50 -4.62 -1.69
CA ASP A 150 -7.22 -3.60 -0.67
C ASP A 150 -5.85 -2.94 -0.88
N VAL A 151 -4.80 -3.72 -1.16
CA VAL A 151 -3.45 -3.17 -1.34
C VAL A 151 -3.31 -2.26 -2.57
N LYS A 152 -4.10 -2.50 -3.62
CA LYS A 152 -4.13 -1.63 -4.81
C LYS A 152 -4.51 -0.20 -4.51
N ALA A 153 -5.27 0.01 -3.44
CA ALA A 153 -5.73 1.34 -3.05
C ALA A 153 -4.56 2.31 -2.78
N LEU A 154 -3.38 1.81 -2.34
CA LEU A 154 -2.23 2.67 -2.09
C LEU A 154 -1.82 3.47 -3.32
N GLY A 155 -1.93 2.89 -4.51
CA GLY A 155 -1.65 3.56 -5.78
C GLY A 155 -2.64 4.69 -6.14
N PHE A 156 -3.84 4.67 -5.56
CA PHE A 156 -4.90 5.66 -5.82
C PHE A 156 -5.05 6.70 -4.70
N LEU A 157 -4.53 6.44 -3.50
CA LEU A 157 -4.50 7.40 -2.39
C LEU A 157 -3.58 8.58 -2.72
N ARG A 158 -3.88 9.75 -2.15
CA ARG A 158 -3.19 11.01 -2.49
C ARG A 158 -1.74 11.04 -1.99
N PRO A 159 -0.79 11.46 -2.84
CA PRO A 159 -0.95 11.69 -4.27
C PRO A 159 -1.13 10.37 -5.02
N PRO A 160 -2.07 10.23 -5.97
CA PRO A 160 -2.16 9.04 -6.80
C PRO A 160 -0.88 8.85 -7.62
N LEU A 161 -0.59 7.62 -8.04
CA LEU A 161 0.69 7.27 -8.69
C LEU A 161 1.15 8.26 -9.77
N PRO A 162 0.31 8.69 -10.75
CA PRO A 162 0.78 9.64 -11.77
C PRO A 162 1.34 10.94 -11.17
N LEU A 163 0.62 11.53 -10.20
CA LEU A 163 1.09 12.75 -9.52
C LEU A 163 2.28 12.50 -8.59
N ALA A 164 2.40 11.31 -8.04
CA ALA A 164 3.54 10.93 -7.22
C ALA A 164 4.82 10.78 -8.07
N TYR A 165 4.71 10.18 -9.25
CA TYR A 165 5.82 10.12 -10.21
C TYR A 165 6.26 11.49 -10.69
N ASP A 166 5.32 12.39 -11.00
CA ASP A 166 5.64 13.78 -11.39
C ASP A 166 6.48 14.49 -10.32
N GLN A 167 6.19 14.24 -9.02
CA GLN A 167 6.99 14.81 -7.91
C GLN A 167 8.42 14.27 -7.84
N LEU A 168 8.71 13.10 -8.40
CA LEU A 168 10.05 12.53 -8.45
C LEU A 168 10.86 12.98 -9.68
N MET A 169 10.20 13.57 -10.68
CA MET A 169 10.83 14.04 -11.91
C MET A 169 11.31 15.50 -11.82
N THR A 170 10.89 16.23 -10.79
CA THR A 170 11.29 17.62 -10.53
C THR A 170 12.46 17.71 -9.59
#